data_d63b0b82ad16a92223cbf643df6febc7
#
_entry.id   d63b0b82ad16a92223cbf643df6febc7
#
_cell.length_a   1.000
_cell.length_b   1.000
_cell.length_c   1.000
_cell.angle_alpha   90.00
_cell.angle_beta   90.00
_cell.angle_gamma   90.00
#
_symmetry.space_group_name_H-M   'P 1'
#
loop_
_entity.id
_entity.type
_entity.pdbx_description
1 polymer ?
#
loop_
_entity_poly.entity_id
_entity_poly.type
_entity_poly.pdbx_seq_one_letter_code
_entity_poly.pdbx_strand_id
1 'polypeptide(L)'
;MPFDFQNDAAAQAQTNYHAGLSAEQSVQHLYERRGARLRDARWRGPYGEIDLIFSEGETVVFVEVKKSRTHAQAAQRLSARQMQRILHSAEHYLGSCPKGALTDARLDVALVDSHGVVYLLPNSSMAA
;
A
#
# COMPACT_ATOMS: atom_id res chain seq x y z
N MET A 1 6.34 -16.55 0.37
CA MET A 1 6.54 -16.70 -1.06
C MET A 1 7.37 -15.55 -1.60
N PRO A 2 8.42 -15.84 -2.36
CA PRO A 2 9.22 -14.77 -2.92
C PRO A 2 8.46 -14.04 -4.03
N PHE A 3 8.70 -12.75 -4.15
CA PHE A 3 8.16 -11.96 -5.25
C PHE A 3 9.13 -12.00 -6.41
N ASP A 4 8.59 -12.09 -7.62
CA ASP A 4 9.37 -11.98 -8.84
C ASP A 4 9.23 -10.55 -9.36
N PHE A 5 10.13 -9.69 -8.92
CA PHE A 5 10.08 -8.27 -9.27
C PHE A 5 10.32 -8.00 -10.74
N GLN A 6 10.97 -8.91 -11.45
CA GLN A 6 11.36 -8.69 -12.84
C GLN A 6 10.21 -9.00 -13.80
N ASN A 7 9.38 -9.95 -13.43
CA ASN A 7 8.33 -10.46 -14.31
C ASN A 7 6.92 -10.10 -13.87
N ASP A 8 6.79 -9.33 -12.80
CA ASP A 8 5.47 -8.90 -12.32
C ASP A 8 5.01 -7.69 -13.12
N ALA A 9 4.17 -7.95 -14.12
CA ALA A 9 3.68 -6.88 -15.00
C ALA A 9 2.76 -5.89 -14.28
N ALA A 10 2.23 -6.26 -13.12
CA ALA A 10 1.38 -5.37 -12.34
C ALA A 10 2.17 -4.41 -11.45
N ALA A 11 3.45 -4.73 -11.19
CA ALA A 11 4.28 -3.88 -10.36
C ALA A 11 4.84 -2.72 -11.16
N GLN A 12 5.14 -1.63 -10.48
CA GLN A 12 5.70 -0.44 -11.08
C GLN A 12 6.79 0.15 -10.22
N ALA A 13 7.88 0.56 -10.87
CA ALA A 13 8.95 1.28 -10.22
C ALA A 13 8.81 2.77 -10.53
N GLN A 14 8.98 3.60 -9.52
CA GLN A 14 8.87 5.04 -9.66
C GLN A 14 10.01 5.71 -8.90
N THR A 15 10.83 6.48 -9.63
CA THR A 15 11.93 7.20 -9.01
C THR A 15 11.42 8.40 -8.24
N ASN A 16 11.94 8.58 -7.03
CA ASN A 16 11.69 9.77 -6.25
C ASN A 16 12.73 10.83 -6.59
N TYR A 17 12.28 11.91 -7.24
CA TYR A 17 13.18 12.99 -7.65
C TYR A 17 13.36 14.06 -6.57
N HIS A 18 12.64 13.97 -5.45
CA HIS A 18 12.69 14.97 -4.40
C HIS A 18 13.47 14.43 -3.21
N ALA A 19 14.71 14.89 -3.07
CA ALA A 19 15.54 14.51 -1.94
C ALA A 19 14.81 14.88 -0.63
N GLY A 20 14.85 14.00 0.35
CA GLY A 20 14.26 14.24 1.65
C GLY A 20 12.81 13.83 1.81
N LEU A 21 12.15 13.33 0.75
CA LEU A 21 10.81 12.77 0.92
C LEU A 21 10.89 11.47 1.70
N SER A 22 9.94 11.28 2.61
CA SER A 22 9.78 10.00 3.27
C SER A 22 9.25 8.96 2.27
N ALA A 23 9.40 7.68 2.64
CA ALA A 23 8.86 6.61 1.79
C ALA A 23 7.35 6.78 1.58
N GLU A 24 6.63 7.12 2.64
CA GLU A 24 5.18 7.33 2.55
C GLU A 24 4.83 8.49 1.63
N GLN A 25 5.58 9.58 1.69
CA GLN A 25 5.34 10.71 0.79
C GLN A 25 5.60 10.34 -0.67
N SER A 26 6.65 9.57 -0.93
CA SER A 26 6.95 9.11 -2.29
C SER A 26 5.82 8.25 -2.84
N VAL A 27 5.29 7.35 -2.01
CA VAL A 27 4.18 6.48 -2.40
C VAL A 27 2.92 7.31 -2.62
N GLN A 28 2.63 8.26 -1.73
CA GLN A 28 1.46 9.13 -1.88
C GLN A 28 1.50 9.88 -3.20
N HIS A 29 2.66 10.48 -3.54
CA HIS A 29 2.79 11.20 -4.81
C HIS A 29 2.56 10.28 -6.01
N LEU A 30 3.04 9.06 -5.94
CA LEU A 30 2.83 8.10 -7.01
C LEU A 30 1.35 7.85 -7.26
N TYR A 31 0.59 7.59 -6.19
CA TYR A 31 -0.84 7.35 -6.32
C TYR A 31 -1.59 8.58 -6.82
N GLU A 32 -1.22 9.75 -6.32
CA GLU A 32 -1.87 11.00 -6.75
C GLU A 32 -1.62 11.30 -8.22
N ARG A 33 -0.42 11.02 -8.71
CA ARG A 33 -0.13 11.18 -10.15
C ARG A 33 -0.97 10.24 -11.02
N ARG A 34 -1.43 9.14 -10.44
CA ARG A 34 -2.29 8.18 -11.14
C ARG A 34 -3.77 8.52 -11.00
N GLY A 35 -4.08 9.63 -10.38
CA GLY A 35 -5.44 10.10 -10.22
C GLY A 35 -6.15 9.62 -8.96
N ALA A 36 -5.45 8.93 -8.07
CA ALA A 36 -6.04 8.53 -6.80
C ALA A 36 -6.11 9.72 -5.86
N ARG A 37 -7.07 9.68 -4.94
CA ARG A 37 -7.25 10.72 -3.93
C ARG A 37 -6.97 10.15 -2.55
N LEU A 38 -6.16 10.86 -1.77
CA LEU A 38 -5.86 10.44 -0.41
C LEU A 38 -7.11 10.58 0.47
N ARG A 39 -7.46 9.50 1.16
CA ARG A 39 -8.54 9.50 2.15
C ARG A 39 -7.99 9.71 3.55
N ASP A 40 -6.95 8.93 3.90
CA ASP A 40 -6.32 8.98 5.22
C ASP A 40 -4.86 8.60 5.12
N ALA A 41 -4.04 9.22 5.96
CA ALA A 41 -2.65 8.85 6.15
C ALA A 41 -2.48 8.47 7.61
N ARG A 42 -1.79 7.35 7.86
CA ARG A 42 -1.56 6.83 9.21
C ARG A 42 -2.85 6.67 10.00
N TRP A 43 -3.85 6.11 9.32
CA TRP A 43 -5.13 5.86 9.96
C TRP A 43 -4.97 4.81 11.05
N ARG A 44 -5.49 5.10 12.22
CA ARG A 44 -5.34 4.22 13.37
C ARG A 44 -6.69 3.71 13.82
N GLY A 45 -6.84 2.39 13.83
CA GLY A 45 -8.03 1.72 14.30
C GLY A 45 -7.72 0.73 15.41
N PRO A 46 -8.70 -0.08 15.83
CA PRO A 46 -8.50 -1.02 16.93
C PRO A 46 -7.50 -2.13 16.64
N TYR A 47 -7.24 -2.42 15.37
CA TYR A 47 -6.30 -3.48 14.99
C TYR A 47 -4.94 -2.93 14.56
N GLY A 48 -4.74 -1.61 14.66
CA GLY A 48 -3.48 -0.99 14.34
C GLY A 48 -3.58 -0.02 13.18
N GLU A 49 -2.42 0.49 12.75
CA GLU A 49 -2.31 1.56 11.78
C GLU A 49 -2.26 1.02 10.36
N ILE A 50 -2.90 1.77 9.44
CA ILE A 50 -2.73 1.59 8.00
C ILE A 50 -2.00 2.81 7.48
N ASP A 51 -0.93 2.61 6.72
CA ASP A 51 -0.05 3.69 6.31
C ASP A 51 -0.75 4.72 5.44
N LEU A 52 -1.42 4.28 4.38
CA LEU A 52 -2.11 5.18 3.46
C LEU A 52 -3.40 4.53 2.97
N ILE A 53 -4.43 5.34 2.80
CA ILE A 53 -5.71 4.90 2.26
C ILE A 53 -6.13 5.89 1.18
N PHE A 54 -6.43 5.37 -0.02
CA PHE A 54 -6.83 6.18 -1.16
C PHE A 54 -8.20 5.78 -1.69
N SER A 55 -8.81 6.69 -2.44
CA SER A 55 -9.92 6.39 -3.32
C SER A 55 -9.40 6.39 -4.75
N GLU A 56 -9.68 5.33 -5.48
CA GLU A 56 -9.38 5.22 -6.90
C GLU A 56 -10.70 4.91 -7.58
N GLY A 57 -11.37 5.96 -8.08
CA GLY A 57 -12.76 5.82 -8.45
C GLY A 57 -13.59 5.46 -7.22
N GLU A 58 -14.35 4.37 -7.31
CA GLU A 58 -15.14 3.86 -6.19
C GLU A 58 -14.41 2.81 -5.36
N THR A 59 -13.19 2.47 -5.74
CA THR A 59 -12.39 1.47 -5.03
C THR A 59 -11.60 2.14 -3.91
N VAL A 60 -11.64 1.56 -2.72
CA VAL A 60 -10.79 1.98 -1.60
C VAL A 60 -9.51 1.17 -1.65
N VAL A 61 -8.38 1.86 -1.69
CA VAL A 61 -7.07 1.23 -1.80
C VAL A 61 -6.31 1.43 -0.50
N PHE A 62 -6.03 0.33 0.18
CA PHE A 62 -5.20 0.35 1.38
C PHE A 62 -3.77 0.09 0.96
N VAL A 63 -2.82 0.86 1.49
CA VAL A 63 -1.43 0.72 1.10
C VAL A 63 -0.56 0.53 2.33
N GLU A 64 0.20 -0.56 2.33
CA GLU A 64 1.23 -0.79 3.34
C GLU A 64 2.58 -0.43 2.71
N VAL A 65 3.33 0.44 3.37
CA VAL A 65 4.61 0.92 2.87
C VAL A 65 5.72 0.21 3.63
N LYS A 66 6.61 -0.47 2.90
CA LYS A 66 7.78 -1.12 3.46
C LYS A 66 9.04 -0.54 2.83
N LYS A 67 9.94 -0.06 3.67
CA LYS A 67 11.21 0.53 3.22
C LYS A 67 12.38 -0.31 3.68
N SER A 68 13.35 -0.51 2.80
CA SER A 68 14.60 -1.15 3.15
C SER A 68 15.66 -0.73 2.11
N ARG A 69 16.86 -1.30 2.18
CA ARG A 69 17.92 -0.98 1.23
C ARG A 69 17.56 -1.41 -0.18
N THR A 70 16.89 -2.56 -0.31
CA THR A 70 16.44 -3.08 -1.59
C THR A 70 14.97 -3.45 -1.50
N HIS A 71 14.32 -3.59 -2.65
CA HIS A 71 12.93 -4.03 -2.69
C HIS A 71 12.76 -5.43 -2.11
N ALA A 72 13.71 -6.33 -2.37
CA ALA A 72 13.65 -7.68 -1.84
C ALA A 72 13.70 -7.70 -0.31
N GLN A 73 14.59 -6.88 0.27
CA GLN A 73 14.67 -6.77 1.73
C GLN A 73 13.40 -6.16 2.32
N ALA A 74 12.83 -5.16 1.64
CA ALA A 74 11.57 -4.57 2.08
C ALA A 74 10.45 -5.62 2.09
N ALA A 75 10.39 -6.45 1.06
CA ALA A 75 9.39 -7.52 0.98
C ALA A 75 9.55 -8.52 2.12
N GLN A 76 10.77 -8.82 2.53
CA GLN A 76 11.03 -9.76 3.62
C GLN A 76 10.53 -9.25 4.98
N ARG A 77 10.30 -7.95 5.10
CA ARG A 77 9.80 -7.38 6.35
C ARG A 77 8.29 -7.54 6.50
N LEU A 78 7.62 -8.07 5.51
CA LEU A 78 6.18 -8.26 5.53
C LEU A 78 5.87 -9.69 5.95
N SER A 79 5.35 -9.86 7.16
CA SER A 79 5.00 -11.17 7.67
C SER A 79 3.52 -11.49 7.42
N ALA A 80 3.18 -12.79 7.45
CA ALA A 80 1.80 -13.23 7.33
C ALA A 80 0.94 -12.65 8.46
N ARG A 81 1.48 -12.58 9.66
CA ARG A 81 0.78 -12.01 10.81
C ARG A 81 0.46 -10.53 10.57
N GLN A 82 1.43 -9.79 10.05
CA GLN A 82 1.22 -8.37 9.76
C GLN A 82 0.18 -8.17 8.67
N MET A 83 0.20 -9.02 7.65
CA MET A 83 -0.82 -8.96 6.60
C MET A 83 -2.21 -9.22 7.15
N GLN A 84 -2.37 -10.20 8.05
CA GLN A 84 -3.65 -10.46 8.70
C GLN A 84 -4.13 -9.26 9.50
N ARG A 85 -3.22 -8.62 10.24
CA ARG A 85 -3.55 -7.43 11.02
C ARG A 85 -4.04 -6.30 10.11
N ILE A 86 -3.35 -6.10 9.00
CA ILE A 86 -3.73 -5.05 8.05
C ILE A 86 -5.10 -5.34 7.44
N LEU A 87 -5.37 -6.59 7.11
CA LEU A 87 -6.67 -6.98 6.59
C LEU A 87 -7.80 -6.72 7.58
N HIS A 88 -7.58 -7.03 8.87
CA HIS A 88 -8.56 -6.75 9.90
C HIS A 88 -8.80 -5.24 10.04
N SER A 89 -7.73 -4.46 10.01
CA SER A 89 -7.84 -2.99 10.06
C SER A 89 -8.61 -2.45 8.86
N ALA A 90 -8.34 -3.00 7.67
CA ALA A 90 -9.02 -2.58 6.45
C ALA A 90 -10.51 -2.89 6.52
N GLU A 91 -10.88 -4.08 6.99
CA GLU A 91 -12.28 -4.45 7.16
C GLU A 91 -12.98 -3.51 8.11
N HIS A 92 -12.32 -3.15 9.21
CA HIS A 92 -12.89 -2.20 10.16
C HIS A 92 -13.12 -0.82 9.52
N TYR A 93 -12.13 -0.36 8.73
CA TYR A 93 -12.26 0.91 8.02
C TYR A 93 -13.45 0.89 7.05
N LEU A 94 -13.62 -0.21 6.32
CA LEU A 94 -14.71 -0.33 5.35
C LEU A 94 -16.09 -0.21 6.00
N GLY A 95 -16.20 -0.59 7.27
CA GLY A 95 -17.43 -0.43 8.02
C GLY A 95 -17.90 1.02 8.12
N SER A 96 -17.00 2.00 7.95
CA SER A 96 -17.36 3.40 7.94
C SER A 96 -17.73 3.93 6.56
N CYS A 97 -17.57 3.12 5.52
CA CYS A 97 -17.90 3.51 4.15
C CYS A 97 -19.40 3.30 3.89
N PRO A 98 -19.99 4.07 2.97
CA PRO A 98 -21.44 3.97 2.71
C PRO A 98 -21.92 2.57 2.33
N LYS A 99 -21.09 1.82 1.59
CA LYS A 99 -21.45 0.45 1.19
C LYS A 99 -20.93 -0.61 2.15
N GLY A 100 -20.23 -0.20 3.20
CA GLY A 100 -19.70 -1.13 4.20
C GLY A 100 -18.87 -2.25 3.56
N ALA A 101 -19.17 -3.49 3.95
CA ALA A 101 -18.43 -4.66 3.46
C ALA A 101 -18.60 -4.88 1.95
N LEU A 102 -19.56 -4.23 1.30
CA LEU A 102 -19.75 -4.31 -0.15
C LEU A 102 -18.92 -3.30 -0.92
N THR A 103 -18.12 -2.50 -0.23
CA THR A 103 -17.22 -1.54 -0.89
C THR A 103 -16.14 -2.29 -1.64
N ASP A 104 -15.92 -1.90 -2.90
CA ASP A 104 -14.78 -2.42 -3.65
C ASP A 104 -13.48 -1.97 -2.97
N ALA A 105 -12.58 -2.89 -2.71
CA ALA A 105 -11.36 -2.59 -1.99
C ALA A 105 -10.23 -3.51 -2.43
N ARG A 106 -9.00 -3.00 -2.30
CA ARG A 106 -7.81 -3.82 -2.46
C ARG A 106 -6.73 -3.37 -1.51
N LEU A 107 -5.78 -4.24 -1.25
CA LEU A 107 -4.60 -3.94 -0.46
C LEU A 107 -3.38 -4.00 -1.37
N ASP A 108 -2.67 -2.89 -1.47
CA ASP A 108 -1.41 -2.82 -2.21
C ASP A 108 -0.26 -2.76 -1.22
N VAL A 109 0.87 -3.34 -1.59
CA VAL A 109 2.11 -3.20 -0.84
C VAL A 109 3.07 -2.37 -1.68
N ALA A 110 3.61 -1.31 -1.08
CA ALA A 110 4.57 -0.44 -1.74
C ALA A 110 5.95 -0.68 -1.11
N LEU A 111 6.86 -1.21 -1.91
CA LEU A 111 8.24 -1.45 -1.49
C LEU A 111 9.09 -0.28 -1.94
N VAL A 112 9.82 0.32 -0.99
CA VAL A 112 10.64 1.50 -1.27
C VAL A 112 12.09 1.17 -0.92
N ASP A 113 12.99 1.39 -1.86
CA ASP A 113 14.42 1.13 -1.61
C ASP A 113 15.13 2.37 -1.07
N SER A 114 16.44 2.27 -0.87
CA SER A 114 17.25 3.35 -0.31
C SER A 114 17.35 4.58 -1.22
N HIS A 115 17.01 4.43 -2.48
CA HIS A 115 17.03 5.53 -3.45
C HIS A 115 15.65 6.17 -3.63
N GLY A 116 14.65 5.70 -2.88
CA GLY A 116 13.29 6.21 -3.00
C GLY A 116 12.52 5.67 -4.18
N VAL A 117 13.01 4.61 -4.81
CA VAL A 117 12.29 3.96 -5.91
C VAL A 117 11.17 3.11 -5.33
N VAL A 118 9.96 3.31 -5.83
CA VAL A 118 8.77 2.61 -5.35
C VAL A 118 8.44 1.46 -6.31
N TYR A 119 8.26 0.27 -5.75
CA TYR A 119 7.82 -0.91 -6.49
C TYR A 119 6.50 -1.36 -5.91
N LEU A 120 5.43 -1.28 -6.68
CA LEU A 120 4.09 -1.60 -6.20
C LEU A 120 3.74 -3.06 -6.47
N LEU A 121 3.20 -3.70 -5.45
CA LEU A 121 2.59 -5.03 -5.54
C LEU A 121 1.09 -4.83 -5.33
N PRO A 122 0.32 -4.59 -6.40
CA PRO A 122 -1.10 -4.29 -6.24
C PRO A 122 -1.90 -5.54 -5.93
N ASN A 123 -2.99 -5.33 -5.20
CA ASN A 123 -3.96 -6.37 -4.87
C ASN A 123 -3.32 -7.57 -4.19
N SER A 124 -2.49 -7.30 -3.18
CA SER A 124 -1.62 -8.33 -2.61
C SER A 124 -2.33 -9.35 -1.74
N SER A 125 -3.47 -9.02 -1.13
CA SER A 125 -4.04 -9.88 -0.08
C SER A 125 -5.55 -9.86 0.03
N MET A 126 -6.27 -9.02 -0.69
CA MET A 126 -7.72 -8.95 -0.58
C MET A 126 -8.43 -9.70 -1.71
N ALA A 127 -7.71 -10.44 -2.49
CA ALA A 127 -8.30 -11.33 -3.47
C ALA A 127 -9.00 -12.46 -2.73
N ALA A 128 -10.21 -12.70 -3.09
CA ALA A 128 -11.01 -13.77 -2.50
C ALA A 128 -10.42 -15.15 -2.78
#